data_635c8cb72dad5035f502a2ac45e45670
#
_entry.id   635c8cb72dad5035f502a2ac45e45670
#
_cell.length_a   1.000
_cell.length_b   1.000
_cell.length_c   1.000
_cell.angle_alpha   90.00
_cell.angle_beta   90.00
_cell.angle_gamma   90.00
#
_symmetry.space_group_name_H-M   'P 1'
#
loop_
_entity.id
_entity.type
_entity.pdbx_description
1 polymer ?
#
loop_
_entity_poly.entity_id
_entity_poly.type
_entity_poly.pdbx_seq_one_letter_code
_entity_poly.pdbx_strand_id
1 'polypeptide(L)'
;MKYSSSDMREKKVLIQEIIDRMKEVTGVSKDVELAEVIGASRSQPAVWKIRERVPFAECMALAQKHGVSLDWLLLGRENPGIEEPELLSHPANAPISPDQYVEFPAFDMPSFIESEVAQSSMRVPRAWIEGEGVSIDDTIAMRITGNCMAPVLSDGEVVLVDRRPRDLDGVFILRIGESLRVRRVQRMHGGALHLLCDNQSFATDVIDADQADAVEFIGYCFAHFRRVR
;
A
#
# COMPACT_ATOMS: atom_id res chain seq x y z
N MET A 1 -1.48 -33.91 -30.96
CA MET A 1 -2.04 -32.72 -31.67
C MET A 1 -1.08 -32.36 -32.80
N LYS A 2 -1.46 -32.46 -34.06
CA LYS A 2 -0.63 -32.09 -35.22
C LYS A 2 -0.87 -30.58 -35.45
N TYR A 3 0.17 -29.76 -35.28
CA TYR A 3 0.10 -28.35 -35.64
C TYR A 3 -0.10 -28.17 -37.14
N SER A 4 -0.92 -27.17 -37.52
CA SER A 4 -1.19 -26.83 -38.92
C SER A 4 0.04 -26.25 -39.59
N SER A 5 0.13 -26.41 -40.90
CA SER A 5 1.21 -25.86 -41.75
C SER A 5 1.32 -24.30 -41.68
N SER A 6 0.23 -23.60 -41.36
CA SER A 6 0.21 -22.16 -41.09
C SER A 6 0.89 -21.79 -39.77
N ASP A 7 0.64 -22.53 -38.69
CA ASP A 7 1.26 -22.34 -37.36
C ASP A 7 2.81 -22.42 -37.42
N MET A 8 3.33 -23.32 -38.27
CA MET A 8 4.81 -23.45 -38.43
C MET A 8 5.43 -22.31 -39.23
N ARG A 9 4.70 -21.67 -40.15
CA ARG A 9 5.17 -20.51 -40.89
C ARG A 9 5.23 -19.26 -39.97
N GLU A 10 4.20 -19.07 -39.19
CA GLU A 10 4.13 -17.96 -38.21
C GLU A 10 5.25 -18.02 -37.16
N LYS A 11 5.53 -19.23 -36.63
CA LYS A 11 6.64 -19.42 -35.67
C LYS A 11 8.02 -19.14 -36.26
N LYS A 12 8.25 -19.52 -37.52
CA LYS A 12 9.53 -19.21 -38.20
C LYS A 12 9.73 -17.73 -38.43
N VAL A 13 8.69 -17.02 -38.80
CA VAL A 13 8.72 -15.55 -38.96
C VAL A 13 9.05 -14.90 -37.62
N LEU A 14 8.37 -15.31 -36.54
CA LEU A 14 8.59 -14.79 -35.19
C LEU A 14 10.06 -14.95 -34.73
N ILE A 15 10.70 -16.12 -34.97
CA ILE A 15 12.08 -16.35 -34.56
C ILE A 15 13.06 -15.52 -35.36
N GLN A 16 12.82 -15.35 -36.65
CA GLN A 16 13.62 -14.47 -37.48
C GLN A 16 13.57 -13.02 -36.99
N GLU A 17 12.38 -12.53 -36.67
CA GLU A 17 12.19 -11.17 -36.15
C GLU A 17 12.88 -10.96 -34.80
N ILE A 18 12.85 -11.97 -33.92
CA ILE A 18 13.58 -11.92 -32.64
C ILE A 18 15.08 -11.78 -32.90
N ILE A 19 15.65 -12.59 -33.79
CA ILE A 19 17.06 -12.54 -34.15
C ILE A 19 17.43 -11.20 -34.77
N ASP A 20 16.56 -10.61 -35.58
CA ASP A 20 16.80 -9.32 -36.23
C ASP A 20 16.81 -8.17 -35.19
N ARG A 21 15.89 -8.19 -34.21
CA ARG A 21 15.92 -7.25 -33.08
C ARG A 21 17.15 -7.44 -32.19
N MET A 22 17.60 -8.70 -31.95
CA MET A 22 18.85 -8.95 -31.23
C MET A 22 20.07 -8.35 -31.97
N LYS A 23 20.10 -8.40 -33.31
CA LYS A 23 21.14 -7.77 -34.11
C LYS A 23 21.09 -6.25 -34.01
N GLU A 24 19.88 -5.68 -34.04
CA GLU A 24 19.66 -4.24 -33.91
C GLU A 24 20.23 -3.72 -32.58
N VAL A 25 19.92 -4.40 -31.45
CA VAL A 25 20.42 -4.05 -30.12
C VAL A 25 21.94 -4.16 -30.02
N THR A 26 22.53 -5.14 -30.69
CA THR A 26 23.98 -5.40 -30.63
C THR A 26 24.77 -4.66 -31.70
N GLY A 27 24.10 -3.98 -32.63
CA GLY A 27 24.73 -3.22 -33.71
C GLY A 27 25.41 -4.11 -34.77
N VAL A 28 25.04 -5.38 -34.89
CA VAL A 28 25.61 -6.31 -35.87
C VAL A 28 24.62 -6.64 -36.98
N SER A 29 25.15 -7.07 -38.14
CA SER A 29 24.28 -7.36 -39.30
C SER A 29 24.14 -8.85 -39.60
N LYS A 30 25.12 -9.66 -39.22
CA LYS A 30 25.16 -11.10 -39.55
C LYS A 30 24.91 -11.98 -38.35
N ASP A 31 24.29 -13.14 -38.59
CA ASP A 31 24.03 -14.15 -37.56
C ASP A 31 25.29 -14.64 -36.85
N VAL A 32 26.42 -14.73 -37.59
CA VAL A 32 27.72 -15.16 -37.05
C VAL A 32 28.29 -14.12 -36.08
N GLU A 33 28.14 -12.83 -36.39
CA GLU A 33 28.60 -11.73 -35.56
C GLU A 33 27.72 -11.65 -34.28
N LEU A 34 26.41 -11.86 -34.42
CA LEU A 34 25.51 -11.96 -33.28
C LEU A 34 25.93 -13.07 -32.33
N ALA A 35 26.21 -14.27 -32.86
CA ALA A 35 26.63 -15.42 -32.06
C ALA A 35 27.93 -15.10 -31.26
N GLU A 36 28.87 -14.41 -31.85
CA GLU A 36 30.12 -13.99 -31.17
C GLU A 36 29.87 -13.00 -30.03
N VAL A 37 28.98 -11.99 -30.26
CA VAL A 37 28.64 -10.96 -29.25
C VAL A 37 27.93 -11.55 -28.04
N ILE A 38 27.07 -12.54 -28.27
CA ILE A 38 26.30 -13.19 -27.19
C ILE A 38 27.00 -14.39 -26.58
N GLY A 39 28.21 -14.72 -27.02
CA GLY A 39 28.98 -15.87 -26.52
C GLY A 39 28.45 -17.24 -26.94
N ALA A 40 27.67 -17.30 -28.04
CA ALA A 40 27.10 -18.53 -28.55
C ALA A 40 27.94 -19.16 -29.68
N SER A 41 27.66 -20.41 -30.04
CA SER A 41 28.30 -21.03 -31.19
C SER A 41 27.81 -20.37 -32.50
N ARG A 42 28.71 -20.29 -33.52
CA ARG A 42 28.41 -19.66 -34.82
C ARG A 42 27.16 -20.22 -35.51
N SER A 43 26.83 -21.48 -35.25
CA SER A 43 25.67 -22.14 -35.81
C SER A 43 24.37 -21.91 -35.00
N GLN A 44 24.46 -21.36 -33.80
CA GLN A 44 23.34 -21.26 -32.88
C GLN A 44 22.13 -20.50 -33.44
N PRO A 45 22.24 -19.32 -34.10
CA PRO A 45 21.11 -18.64 -34.69
C PRO A 45 20.39 -19.47 -35.77
N ALA A 46 21.15 -20.23 -36.57
CA ALA A 46 20.56 -21.16 -37.54
C ALA A 46 19.82 -22.32 -36.86
N VAL A 47 20.34 -22.83 -35.76
CA VAL A 47 19.68 -23.90 -34.97
C VAL A 47 18.37 -23.41 -34.37
N TRP A 48 18.30 -22.17 -33.87
CA TRP A 48 17.05 -21.61 -33.37
C TRP A 48 15.96 -21.56 -34.45
N LYS A 49 16.32 -21.11 -35.67
CA LYS A 49 15.41 -21.07 -36.83
C LYS A 49 14.94 -22.47 -37.24
N ILE A 50 15.85 -23.46 -37.29
CA ILE A 50 15.54 -24.83 -37.68
C ILE A 50 14.68 -25.54 -36.65
N ARG A 51 15.01 -25.39 -35.36
CA ARG A 51 14.32 -26.04 -34.24
C ARG A 51 13.13 -25.25 -33.70
N GLU A 52 12.80 -24.13 -34.29
CA GLU A 52 11.74 -23.21 -33.85
C GLU A 52 11.81 -22.87 -32.34
N ARG A 53 13.03 -22.69 -31.86
CA ARG A 53 13.31 -22.43 -30.44
C ARG A 53 13.57 -20.95 -30.21
N VAL A 54 12.75 -20.33 -29.35
CA VAL A 54 12.96 -18.94 -28.91
C VAL A 54 14.19 -18.86 -28.00
N PRO A 55 15.17 -17.95 -28.27
CA PRO A 55 16.38 -17.79 -27.48
C PRO A 55 16.14 -16.94 -26.22
N PHE A 56 15.35 -17.43 -25.28
CA PHE A 56 14.95 -16.66 -24.09
C PHE A 56 16.13 -16.23 -23.20
N ALA A 57 17.07 -17.13 -22.96
CA ALA A 57 18.20 -16.85 -22.09
C ALA A 57 19.10 -15.74 -22.66
N GLU A 58 19.30 -15.80 -23.97
CA GLU A 58 20.09 -14.83 -24.72
C GLU A 58 19.36 -13.47 -24.80
N CYS A 59 18.03 -13.47 -25.00
CA CYS A 59 17.24 -12.26 -24.95
C CYS A 59 17.25 -11.62 -23.56
N MET A 60 17.17 -12.38 -22.48
CA MET A 60 17.28 -11.87 -21.12
C MET A 60 18.64 -11.22 -20.86
N ALA A 61 19.73 -11.88 -21.29
CA ALA A 61 21.07 -11.35 -21.12
C ALA A 61 21.26 -10.02 -21.90
N LEU A 62 20.72 -9.94 -23.11
CA LEU A 62 20.76 -8.72 -23.92
C LEU A 62 19.91 -7.61 -23.32
N ALA A 63 18.69 -7.93 -22.84
CA ALA A 63 17.81 -6.98 -22.19
C ALA A 63 18.50 -6.33 -20.98
N GLN A 64 19.13 -7.13 -20.12
CA GLN A 64 19.88 -6.64 -18.97
C GLN A 64 21.10 -5.81 -19.34
N LYS A 65 21.87 -6.27 -20.33
CA LYS A 65 23.11 -5.62 -20.74
C LYS A 65 22.89 -4.28 -21.46
N HIS A 66 21.85 -4.19 -22.26
CA HIS A 66 21.59 -3.04 -23.14
C HIS A 66 20.41 -2.17 -22.69
N GLY A 67 19.71 -2.52 -21.59
CA GLY A 67 18.58 -1.76 -21.06
C GLY A 67 17.37 -1.74 -21.97
N VAL A 68 17.15 -2.80 -22.77
CA VAL A 68 16.01 -2.91 -23.68
C VAL A 68 14.93 -3.85 -23.10
N SER A 69 13.66 -3.59 -23.45
CA SER A 69 12.54 -4.38 -22.99
C SER A 69 12.56 -5.79 -23.60
N LEU A 70 12.28 -6.81 -22.76
CA LEU A 70 12.05 -8.18 -23.22
C LEU A 70 10.81 -8.28 -24.14
N ASP A 71 9.76 -7.51 -23.87
CA ASP A 71 8.56 -7.46 -24.70
C ASP A 71 8.87 -6.94 -26.10
N TRP A 72 9.77 -5.94 -26.20
CA TRP A 72 10.22 -5.48 -27.49
C TRP A 72 11.10 -6.54 -28.20
N LEU A 73 12.04 -7.13 -27.49
CA LEU A 73 12.89 -8.18 -28.08
C LEU A 73 12.10 -9.38 -28.60
N LEU A 74 11.11 -9.86 -27.81
CA LEU A 74 10.37 -11.08 -28.09
C LEU A 74 9.15 -10.85 -28.99
N LEU A 75 8.40 -9.76 -28.77
CA LEU A 75 7.10 -9.52 -29.40
C LEU A 75 7.12 -8.36 -30.41
N GLY A 76 8.21 -7.58 -30.46
CA GLY A 76 8.30 -6.39 -31.33
C GLY A 76 7.33 -5.27 -30.93
N ARG A 77 6.74 -5.36 -29.76
CA ARG A 77 5.92 -4.26 -29.24
C ARG A 77 6.85 -3.08 -29.02
N GLU A 78 6.50 -1.93 -29.59
CA GLU A 78 7.23 -0.69 -29.30
C GLU A 78 7.38 -0.63 -27.76
N ASN A 79 8.62 -0.45 -27.35
CA ASN A 79 8.89 -0.16 -25.95
C ASN A 79 8.04 1.07 -25.61
N PRO A 80 6.92 0.98 -24.89
CA PRO A 80 6.54 2.10 -24.09
C PRO A 80 7.76 2.20 -23.19
N GLY A 81 8.64 3.21 -23.49
CA GLY A 81 9.82 3.42 -22.68
C GLY A 81 9.43 3.00 -21.29
N ILE A 82 10.22 2.21 -20.59
CA ILE A 82 9.88 1.91 -19.22
C ILE A 82 9.72 3.29 -18.60
N GLU A 83 8.53 3.86 -18.71
CA GLU A 83 7.97 4.59 -17.60
C GLU A 83 8.00 3.52 -16.53
N GLU A 84 9.08 3.51 -15.75
CA GLU A 84 9.11 2.83 -14.47
C GLU A 84 7.70 3.08 -13.93
N PRO A 85 6.93 2.01 -13.64
CA PRO A 85 5.63 2.22 -13.07
C PRO A 85 5.89 3.18 -11.94
N GLU A 86 5.30 4.36 -11.98
CA GLU A 86 5.46 5.50 -11.04
C GLU A 86 5.31 5.07 -9.57
N LEU A 87 5.02 3.80 -9.36
CA LEU A 87 4.89 3.05 -8.11
C LEU A 87 6.23 2.74 -7.42
N LEU A 88 7.40 2.91 -8.04
CA LEU A 88 8.69 2.61 -7.41
C LEU A 88 9.74 3.72 -7.56
N SER A 89 9.46 4.79 -8.28
CA SER A 89 10.25 6.01 -8.19
C SER A 89 9.70 6.94 -7.08
N HIS A 90 9.58 6.41 -5.88
CA HIS A 90 9.86 7.28 -4.76
C HIS A 90 11.38 7.45 -4.76
N PRO A 91 11.93 8.56 -5.26
CA PRO A 91 13.31 8.86 -4.99
C PRO A 91 13.42 8.87 -3.47
N ALA A 92 14.17 7.94 -2.92
CA ALA A 92 14.44 7.89 -1.47
C ALA A 92 15.02 9.21 -0.95
N ASN A 93 15.16 10.23 -1.80
CA ASN A 93 15.71 11.56 -1.57
C ASN A 93 14.99 12.69 -2.33
N ALA A 94 13.77 12.50 -2.90
CA ALA A 94 13.01 13.69 -3.27
C ALA A 94 12.70 14.46 -1.99
N PRO A 95 12.93 15.77 -1.92
CA PRO A 95 12.50 16.56 -0.78
C PRO A 95 10.98 16.38 -0.69
N ILE A 96 10.55 15.74 0.42
CA ILE A 96 9.12 15.53 0.71
C ILE A 96 8.51 16.91 0.79
N SER A 97 7.66 17.26 -0.18
CA SER A 97 6.95 18.54 -0.15
C SER A 97 6.12 18.60 1.12
N PRO A 98 6.19 19.66 1.91
CA PRO A 98 5.39 19.80 3.14
C PRO A 98 3.91 19.56 2.91
N ASP A 99 3.40 19.88 1.74
CA ASP A 99 1.99 19.73 1.35
C ASP A 99 1.53 18.28 1.15
N GLN A 100 2.45 17.32 1.03
CA GLN A 100 2.11 15.90 0.85
C GLN A 100 1.72 15.21 2.16
N TYR A 101 1.99 15.83 3.30
CA TYR A 101 1.70 15.30 4.61
C TYR A 101 0.87 16.27 5.43
N VAL A 102 0.06 15.72 6.31
CA VAL A 102 -0.64 16.45 7.37
C VAL A 102 -0.02 16.06 8.69
N GLU A 103 0.16 17.03 9.56
CA GLU A 103 0.71 16.84 10.90
C GLU A 103 -0.42 16.99 11.92
N PHE A 104 -0.68 15.92 12.67
CA PHE A 104 -1.68 15.91 13.73
C PHE A 104 -1.03 16.04 15.09
N PRO A 105 -1.58 16.88 16.00
CA PRO A 105 -1.15 16.90 17.39
C PRO A 105 -1.36 15.53 18.01
N ALA A 106 -0.36 15.03 18.76
CA ALA A 106 -0.41 13.71 19.36
C ALA A 106 -0.37 13.80 20.90
N PHE A 107 -1.25 13.06 21.53
CA PHE A 107 -1.48 13.05 22.97
C PHE A 107 -1.34 11.62 23.52
N ASP A 108 -0.96 11.51 24.78
CA ASP A 108 -1.16 10.29 25.56
C ASP A 108 -2.44 10.41 26.39
N MET A 109 -3.25 9.35 26.46
CA MET A 109 -4.54 9.40 27.15
C MET A 109 -4.47 9.97 28.59
N PRO A 110 -3.52 9.55 29.44
CA PRO A 110 -3.44 10.11 30.81
C PRO A 110 -3.19 11.60 30.81
N SER A 111 -2.28 12.09 29.96
CA SER A 111 -1.89 13.50 29.92
C SER A 111 -2.96 14.40 29.30
N PHE A 112 -3.80 13.86 28.40
CA PHE A 112 -4.91 14.59 27.80
C PHE A 112 -5.96 15.03 28.82
N ILE A 113 -6.09 14.27 29.94
CA ILE A 113 -7.01 14.62 31.04
C ILE A 113 -6.51 15.87 31.78
N GLU A 114 -5.20 15.94 31.99
CA GLU A 114 -4.58 17.00 32.78
C GLU A 114 -4.43 18.30 31.98
N SER A 115 -4.09 18.17 30.72
CA SER A 115 -3.95 19.32 29.81
C SER A 115 -4.07 18.88 28.36
N GLU A 116 -4.81 19.63 27.55
CA GLU A 116 -4.89 19.43 26.11
C GLU A 116 -3.65 20.01 25.36
N VAL A 117 -2.46 19.83 25.92
CA VAL A 117 -1.21 20.23 25.28
C VAL A 117 -0.59 19.01 24.60
N ALA A 118 -0.43 19.10 23.29
CA ALA A 118 0.18 18.03 22.51
C ALA A 118 1.63 17.81 22.93
N GLN A 119 2.00 16.56 23.17
CA GLN A 119 3.36 16.18 23.59
C GLN A 119 4.26 15.86 22.40
N SER A 120 3.67 15.57 21.26
CA SER A 120 4.35 15.25 20.02
C SER A 120 3.42 15.50 18.82
N SER A 121 3.88 15.17 17.63
CA SER A 121 3.05 15.18 16.44
C SER A 121 3.18 13.88 15.65
N MET A 122 2.17 13.59 14.83
CA MET A 122 2.14 12.46 13.92
C MET A 122 1.92 12.94 12.50
N ARG A 123 2.78 12.52 11.58
CA ARG A 123 2.66 12.85 10.16
C ARG A 123 2.01 11.70 9.40
N VAL A 124 1.02 12.05 8.59
CA VAL A 124 0.26 11.09 7.78
C VAL A 124 0.15 11.63 6.35
N PRO A 125 0.25 10.78 5.30
CA PRO A 125 0.06 11.23 3.93
C PRO A 125 -1.29 11.90 3.72
N ARG A 126 -1.30 13.11 3.17
CA ARG A 126 -2.53 13.90 2.91
C ARG A 126 -3.52 13.13 2.06
N ALA A 127 -3.07 12.52 0.96
CA ALA A 127 -3.92 11.76 0.05
C ALA A 127 -4.68 10.61 0.74
N TRP A 128 -4.08 10.01 1.79
CA TRP A 128 -4.75 8.97 2.56
C TRP A 128 -5.87 9.55 3.44
N ILE A 129 -5.60 10.65 4.15
CA ILE A 129 -6.59 11.32 5.01
C ILE A 129 -7.79 11.86 4.22
N GLU A 130 -7.54 12.44 3.05
CA GLU A 130 -8.60 12.95 2.18
C GLU A 130 -9.59 11.87 1.73
N GLY A 131 -9.11 10.62 1.60
CA GLY A 131 -9.95 9.46 1.29
C GLY A 131 -10.86 8.99 2.43
N GLU A 132 -10.56 9.34 3.69
CA GLU A 132 -11.29 8.87 4.87
C GLU A 132 -12.53 9.72 5.20
N GLY A 133 -12.74 10.85 4.55
CA GLY A 133 -13.88 11.75 4.79
C GLY A 133 -13.89 12.41 6.17
N VAL A 134 -12.73 12.51 6.80
CA VAL A 134 -12.51 13.17 8.09
C VAL A 134 -12.06 14.62 7.90
N SER A 135 -12.18 15.44 8.94
CA SER A 135 -11.66 16.81 8.95
C SER A 135 -10.20 16.79 9.41
N ILE A 136 -9.31 17.41 8.63
CA ILE A 136 -7.90 17.53 8.99
C ILE A 136 -7.75 18.37 10.27
N ASP A 137 -8.50 19.47 10.37
CA ASP A 137 -8.39 20.44 11.47
C ASP A 137 -8.95 19.90 12.80
N ASP A 138 -9.90 18.96 12.72
CA ASP A 138 -10.52 18.32 13.87
C ASP A 138 -9.94 16.94 14.20
N THR A 139 -8.86 16.54 13.52
CA THR A 139 -8.22 15.24 13.76
C THR A 139 -7.03 15.37 14.71
N ILE A 140 -6.98 14.47 15.67
CA ILE A 140 -5.84 14.32 16.59
C ILE A 140 -5.33 12.88 16.56
N ALA A 141 -4.08 12.68 16.97
CA ALA A 141 -3.54 11.36 17.27
C ALA A 141 -3.54 11.13 18.79
N MET A 142 -3.94 9.93 19.23
CA MET A 142 -3.96 9.59 20.65
C MET A 142 -3.37 8.21 20.91
N ARG A 143 -2.44 8.14 21.86
CA ARG A 143 -1.88 6.86 22.32
C ARG A 143 -2.83 6.22 23.31
N ILE A 144 -3.21 4.99 23.03
CA ILE A 144 -4.12 4.19 23.86
C ILE A 144 -3.40 3.67 25.07
N THR A 145 -4.12 3.71 26.22
CA THR A 145 -3.69 3.08 27.47
C THR A 145 -4.68 2.00 27.87
N GLY A 146 -4.16 0.82 28.18
CA GLY A 146 -4.94 -0.35 28.60
C GLY A 146 -5.34 -1.29 27.47
N ASN A 147 -5.90 -2.44 27.83
CA ASN A 147 -6.17 -3.56 26.94
C ASN A 147 -7.66 -3.90 26.80
N CYS A 148 -8.58 -2.99 27.17
CA CYS A 148 -10.02 -3.29 27.09
C CYS A 148 -10.53 -3.48 25.67
N MET A 149 -9.83 -2.93 24.67
CA MET A 149 -10.17 -3.07 23.25
C MET A 149 -9.29 -4.08 22.51
N ALA A 150 -8.45 -4.85 23.22
CA ALA A 150 -7.66 -5.91 22.61
C ALA A 150 -8.57 -7.06 22.11
N PRO A 151 -8.26 -7.72 21.00
CA PRO A 151 -7.06 -7.56 20.15
C PRO A 151 -7.16 -6.45 19.10
N VAL A 152 -8.27 -5.75 18.98
CA VAL A 152 -8.48 -4.72 17.95
C VAL A 152 -7.57 -3.52 18.20
N LEU A 153 -7.58 -2.98 19.44
CA LEU A 153 -6.65 -1.96 19.90
C LEU A 153 -5.95 -2.42 21.16
N SER A 154 -4.64 -2.32 21.17
CA SER A 154 -3.81 -2.76 22.30
C SER A 154 -3.11 -1.59 22.98
N ASP A 155 -2.66 -1.79 24.20
CA ASP A 155 -1.90 -0.82 24.97
C ASP A 155 -0.69 -0.28 24.19
N GLY A 156 -0.53 1.05 24.18
CA GLY A 156 0.56 1.75 23.51
C GLY A 156 0.37 1.95 22.00
N GLU A 157 -0.71 1.45 21.39
CA GLU A 157 -1.04 1.74 19.99
C GLU A 157 -1.53 3.20 19.85
N VAL A 158 -1.37 3.77 18.66
CA VAL A 158 -1.81 5.13 18.36
C VAL A 158 -3.04 5.06 17.47
N VAL A 159 -4.09 5.80 17.81
CA VAL A 159 -5.30 5.96 16.99
C VAL A 159 -5.39 7.38 16.45
N LEU A 160 -5.99 7.53 15.28
CA LEU A 160 -6.45 8.83 14.77
C LEU A 160 -7.92 9.01 15.12
N VAL A 161 -8.23 10.18 15.64
CA VAL A 161 -9.51 10.52 16.25
C VAL A 161 -10.07 11.75 15.58
N ASP A 162 -11.25 11.65 14.96
CA ASP A 162 -12.03 12.76 14.44
C ASP A 162 -12.92 13.31 15.59
N ARG A 163 -12.65 14.54 16.00
CA ARG A 163 -13.34 15.21 17.12
C ARG A 163 -14.71 15.77 16.76
N ARG A 164 -15.09 15.73 15.49
CA ARG A 164 -16.44 16.18 15.10
C ARG A 164 -17.50 15.27 15.70
N PRO A 165 -18.65 15.82 16.10
CA PRO A 165 -19.79 15.02 16.55
C PRO A 165 -20.17 13.99 15.48
N ARG A 166 -20.28 12.74 15.88
CA ARG A 166 -20.69 11.63 15.02
C ARG A 166 -21.82 10.86 15.67
N ASP A 167 -22.95 10.77 14.96
CA ASP A 167 -24.10 9.98 15.40
C ASP A 167 -24.14 8.63 14.70
N LEU A 168 -23.15 7.78 15.04
CA LEU A 168 -22.98 6.43 14.49
C LEU A 168 -22.42 5.49 15.56
N ASP A 169 -22.58 4.20 15.34
CA ASP A 169 -21.91 3.16 16.13
C ASP A 169 -20.43 3.06 15.72
N GLY A 170 -19.57 2.72 16.68
CA GLY A 170 -18.14 2.57 16.37
C GLY A 170 -17.25 2.68 17.60
N VAL A 171 -15.96 2.85 17.38
CA VAL A 171 -14.99 3.00 18.46
C VAL A 171 -14.77 4.48 18.73
N PHE A 172 -14.91 4.86 19.98
CA PHE A 172 -14.77 6.25 20.44
C PHE A 172 -13.83 6.36 21.62
N ILE A 173 -13.19 7.51 21.74
CA ILE A 173 -12.64 7.98 23.00
C ILE A 173 -13.72 8.75 23.72
N LEU A 174 -13.99 8.34 24.94
CA LEU A 174 -15.02 8.88 25.82
C LEU A 174 -14.40 9.42 27.09
N ARG A 175 -14.96 10.52 27.61
CA ARG A 175 -14.72 10.96 28.98
C ARG A 175 -15.93 10.61 29.83
N ILE A 176 -15.71 9.86 30.90
CA ILE A 176 -16.72 9.49 31.89
C ILE A 176 -16.19 9.92 33.25
N GLY A 177 -16.74 10.98 33.82
CA GLY A 177 -16.17 11.65 34.97
C GLY A 177 -14.76 12.15 34.67
N GLU A 178 -13.77 11.78 35.48
CA GLU A 178 -12.38 12.18 35.33
C GLU A 178 -11.55 11.19 34.48
N SER A 179 -12.16 10.16 33.92
CA SER A 179 -11.46 9.10 33.22
C SER A 179 -11.71 9.11 31.72
N LEU A 180 -10.63 9.00 30.92
CA LEU A 180 -10.74 8.68 29.49
C LEU A 180 -10.80 7.17 29.29
N ARG A 181 -11.70 6.75 28.42
CA ARG A 181 -11.89 5.36 28.04
C ARG A 181 -12.05 5.20 26.54
N VAL A 182 -11.46 4.16 25.99
CA VAL A 182 -11.75 3.73 24.62
C VAL A 182 -12.81 2.64 24.70
N ARG A 183 -13.91 2.80 23.97
CA ARG A 183 -15.03 1.85 23.96
C ARG A 183 -15.62 1.74 22.57
N ARG A 184 -16.16 0.58 22.27
CA ARG A 184 -17.09 0.43 21.16
C ARG A 184 -18.45 0.88 21.64
N VAL A 185 -18.96 1.93 21.06
CA VAL A 185 -20.28 2.48 21.37
C VAL A 185 -21.31 1.86 20.45
N GLN A 186 -22.38 1.36 21.02
CA GLN A 186 -23.58 0.97 20.31
C GLN A 186 -24.77 1.79 20.87
N ARG A 187 -25.43 2.51 19.98
CA ARG A 187 -26.58 3.33 20.33
C ARG A 187 -27.84 2.50 20.29
N MET A 188 -28.57 2.47 21.39
CA MET A 188 -29.79 1.68 21.52
C MET A 188 -31.03 2.53 21.20
N HIS A 189 -32.06 1.84 20.72
CA HIS A 189 -33.37 2.48 20.59
C HIS A 189 -33.83 3.03 21.94
N GLY A 190 -34.25 4.31 21.97
CA GLY A 190 -34.61 5.01 23.21
C GLY A 190 -33.48 5.81 23.85
N GLY A 191 -32.28 5.86 23.24
CA GLY A 191 -31.19 6.78 23.64
C GLY A 191 -30.16 6.19 24.60
N ALA A 192 -30.33 4.96 25.07
CA ALA A 192 -29.34 4.29 25.91
C ALA A 192 -28.06 3.97 25.09
N LEU A 193 -26.90 3.93 25.76
CA LEU A 193 -25.60 3.63 25.17
C LEU A 193 -25.04 2.35 25.76
N HIS A 194 -24.66 1.39 24.91
CA HIS A 194 -23.84 0.26 25.29
C HIS A 194 -22.37 0.58 25.01
N LEU A 195 -21.55 0.56 26.03
CA LEU A 195 -20.11 0.81 25.97
C LEU A 195 -19.36 -0.52 26.08
N LEU A 196 -19.13 -1.15 24.93
CA LEU A 196 -18.56 -2.49 24.86
C LEU A 196 -17.02 -2.45 24.88
N CYS A 197 -16.44 -3.48 25.45
CA CYS A 197 -15.03 -3.81 25.31
C CYS A 197 -14.89 -4.94 24.29
N ASP A 198 -13.97 -4.82 23.34
CA ASP A 198 -13.65 -5.93 22.41
C ASP A 198 -12.92 -7.07 23.13
N ASN A 199 -12.28 -6.78 24.27
CA ASN A 199 -11.70 -7.78 25.15
C ASN A 199 -12.76 -8.32 26.13
N GLN A 200 -13.13 -9.57 25.93
CA GLN A 200 -14.16 -10.26 26.73
C GLN A 200 -13.84 -10.40 28.23
N SER A 201 -12.60 -10.14 28.64
CA SER A 201 -12.23 -10.11 30.07
C SER A 201 -12.72 -8.86 30.80
N PHE A 202 -13.25 -7.89 30.07
CA PHE A 202 -13.80 -6.65 30.61
C PHE A 202 -15.32 -6.62 30.45
N ALA A 203 -15.99 -6.06 31.44
CA ALA A 203 -17.44 -5.91 31.40
C ALA A 203 -17.88 -4.82 30.44
N THR A 204 -19.09 -4.97 29.90
CA THR A 204 -19.79 -3.94 29.15
C THR A 204 -20.45 -2.99 30.13
N ASP A 205 -20.29 -1.68 29.92
CA ASP A 205 -21.03 -0.65 30.65
C ASP A 205 -22.30 -0.31 29.87
N VAL A 206 -23.44 -0.22 30.55
CA VAL A 206 -24.69 0.24 29.97
C VAL A 206 -25.05 1.57 30.61
N ILE A 207 -25.24 2.59 29.79
CA ILE A 207 -25.60 3.94 30.23
C ILE A 207 -27.05 4.18 29.79
N ASP A 208 -27.90 4.41 30.73
CA ASP A 208 -29.32 4.72 30.46
C ASP A 208 -29.46 6.07 29.77
N ALA A 209 -30.58 6.27 29.05
CA ALA A 209 -30.79 7.45 28.24
C ALA A 209 -30.77 8.76 29.06
N ASP A 210 -31.20 8.72 30.32
CA ASP A 210 -31.18 9.87 31.23
C ASP A 210 -29.79 10.22 31.75
N GLN A 211 -28.82 9.30 31.60
CA GLN A 211 -27.41 9.48 31.97
C GLN A 211 -26.50 9.63 30.77
N ALA A 212 -27.02 9.51 29.53
CA ALA A 212 -26.21 9.58 28.31
C ALA A 212 -25.46 10.90 28.16
N ASP A 213 -26.02 12.00 28.64
CA ASP A 213 -25.39 13.33 28.60
C ASP A 213 -24.18 13.45 29.55
N ALA A 214 -24.01 12.53 30.48
CA ALA A 214 -22.82 12.47 31.34
C ALA A 214 -21.61 11.86 30.64
N VAL A 215 -21.77 11.29 29.46
CA VAL A 215 -20.70 10.72 28.63
C VAL A 215 -20.27 11.75 27.59
N GLU A 216 -19.07 12.31 27.76
CA GLU A 216 -18.50 13.21 26.78
C GLU A 216 -17.78 12.43 25.68
N PHE A 217 -18.18 12.65 24.44
CA PHE A 217 -17.51 12.08 23.26
C PHE A 217 -16.33 12.97 22.85
N ILE A 218 -15.10 12.52 23.11
CA ILE A 218 -13.89 13.22 22.68
C ILE A 218 -13.72 13.10 21.17
N GLY A 219 -14.03 11.92 20.59
CA GLY A 219 -14.06 11.74 19.14
C GLY A 219 -14.11 10.28 18.71
N TYR A 220 -14.31 10.11 17.40
CA TYR A 220 -14.42 8.84 16.70
C TYR A 220 -13.06 8.34 16.25
N CYS A 221 -12.69 7.11 16.64
CA CYS A 221 -11.45 6.46 16.23
C CYS A 221 -11.64 5.82 14.84
N PHE A 222 -11.05 6.40 13.79
CA PHE A 222 -11.23 5.91 12.42
C PHE A 222 -10.05 5.10 11.89
N ALA A 223 -8.86 5.25 12.49
CA ALA A 223 -7.66 4.49 12.12
C ALA A 223 -6.76 4.22 13.31
N HIS A 224 -5.92 3.18 13.22
CA HIS A 224 -4.92 2.89 14.24
C HIS A 224 -3.60 2.43 13.62
N PHE A 225 -2.50 2.63 14.37
CA PHE A 225 -1.15 2.25 14.00
C PHE A 225 -0.60 1.26 15.02
N ARG A 226 -0.35 0.04 14.53
CA ARG A 226 0.19 -1.06 15.34
C ARG A 226 1.66 -1.26 15.07
N ARG A 227 2.45 -1.44 16.11
CA ARG A 227 3.84 -1.91 15.98
C ARG A 227 3.85 -3.43 15.81
N VAL A 228 4.53 -3.91 14.78
CA VAL A 228 4.87 -5.33 14.67
C VAL A 228 6.00 -5.62 15.66
N ARG A 229 5.76 -6.56 16.57
CA ARG A 229 6.75 -7.04 17.55
C ARG A 229 7.26 -8.39 17.17
#